data_5627daa900a1f2452055d3b12d2bc173
#
_entry.id   5627daa900a1f2452055d3b12d2bc173
#
_cell.length_a   1.000
_cell.length_b   1.000
_cell.length_c   1.000
_cell.angle_alpha   90.00
_cell.angle_beta   90.00
_cell.angle_gamma   90.00
#
_symmetry.space_group_name_H-M   'P 1'
#
loop_
_entity.id
_entity.type
_entity.pdbx_description
1 polymer ?
#
loop_
_entity_poly.entity_id
_entity_poly.type
_entity_poly.pdbx_seq_one_letter_code
_entity_poly.pdbx_strand_id
1 'polypeptide(L)'
;IDLLNRWYGCKKIPIGATTREKNSTMSHVKNFTEVVCQMKDEKGRPLYKQLPEGKENWQDAVMLHRQLLAKSDDHSVTIISVGFSNNLSALLASQPDGFSPMNGKELVAKKVDRLVVMAGHMENPNYKEFNVINDVPACQKVYDEWPTPIYTSPFELGEKILYPARSIKED
;
A
#
# COMPACT_ATOMS: atom_id res chain seq x y z
N ILE A 1 -5.30 -4.14 -7.43
CA ILE A 1 -4.57 -2.98 -7.96
C ILE A 1 -4.41 -3.10 -9.48
N ASP A 2 -3.84 -4.20 -10.02
CA ASP A 2 -3.68 -4.37 -11.48
C ASP A 2 -5.01 -4.19 -12.25
N LEU A 3 -6.08 -4.76 -11.73
CA LEU A 3 -7.41 -4.59 -12.30
C LEU A 3 -7.81 -3.11 -12.41
N LEU A 4 -7.63 -2.35 -11.33
CA LEU A 4 -7.93 -0.91 -11.30
C LEU A 4 -7.05 -0.13 -12.28
N ASN A 5 -5.76 -0.42 -12.30
CA ASN A 5 -4.84 0.21 -13.24
C ASN A 5 -5.27 -0.04 -14.70
N ARG A 6 -5.75 -1.24 -15.02
CA ARG A 6 -6.24 -1.58 -16.36
C ARG A 6 -7.56 -0.90 -16.69
N TRP A 7 -8.48 -0.88 -15.74
CA TRP A 7 -9.78 -0.22 -15.91
C TRP A 7 -9.63 1.26 -16.22
N TYR A 8 -8.78 1.96 -15.48
CA TYR A 8 -8.51 3.38 -15.69
C TYR A 8 -7.43 3.68 -16.76
N GLY A 9 -6.99 2.70 -17.52
CA GLY A 9 -5.99 2.89 -18.58
C GLY A 9 -4.56 3.11 -18.09
N CYS A 10 -4.30 2.99 -16.78
CA CYS A 10 -3.01 3.26 -16.12
C CYS A 10 -2.06 2.05 -16.12
N LYS A 11 -1.97 1.31 -17.22
CA LYS A 11 -1.24 0.02 -17.33
C LYS A 11 0.27 0.12 -17.07
N LYS A 12 0.83 1.33 -17.07
CA LYS A 12 2.28 1.56 -16.88
C LYS A 12 2.67 1.83 -15.43
N ILE A 13 1.71 1.93 -14.51
CA ILE A 13 2.02 2.11 -13.09
C ILE A 13 2.62 0.80 -12.58
N PRO A 14 3.86 0.82 -12.07
CA PRO A 14 4.50 -0.38 -11.57
C PRO A 14 3.82 -0.86 -10.29
N ILE A 15 3.80 -2.18 -10.11
CA ILE A 15 3.20 -2.82 -8.93
C ILE A 15 4.27 -3.69 -8.26
N GLY A 16 4.47 -3.47 -6.96
CA GLY A 16 5.27 -4.33 -6.10
C GLY A 16 4.39 -5.12 -5.16
N ALA A 17 4.82 -6.32 -4.81
CA ALA A 17 4.15 -7.14 -3.81
C ALA A 17 5.11 -7.47 -2.67
N THR A 18 4.57 -7.57 -1.44
CA THR A 18 5.39 -8.07 -0.34
C THR A 18 5.65 -9.55 -0.50
N THR A 19 6.93 -9.92 -0.43
CA THR A 19 7.37 -11.33 -0.41
C THR A 19 7.56 -11.84 1.02
N ARG A 20 7.42 -10.96 2.01
CA ARG A 20 7.60 -11.26 3.43
C ARG A 20 6.41 -12.00 4.00
N GLU A 21 6.66 -12.84 4.99
CA GLU A 21 5.59 -13.52 5.71
C GLU A 21 4.61 -12.49 6.31
N LYS A 22 3.34 -12.80 6.17
CA LYS A 22 2.27 -11.98 6.75
C LYS A 22 2.05 -12.42 8.19
N ASN A 23 2.18 -11.51 9.13
CA ASN A 23 1.75 -11.72 10.51
C ASN A 23 0.21 -11.62 10.66
N SER A 24 -0.52 -11.41 9.56
CA SER A 24 -1.96 -11.19 9.61
C SER A 24 -2.75 -12.48 9.38
N THR A 25 -3.65 -12.76 10.31
CA THR A 25 -4.66 -13.83 10.23
C THR A 25 -5.88 -13.41 9.40
N MET A 26 -5.68 -12.87 8.20
CA MET A 26 -6.76 -12.37 7.32
C MET A 26 -7.69 -13.49 6.78
N SER A 27 -7.81 -14.62 7.45
CA SER A 27 -8.62 -15.77 7.02
C SER A 27 -10.14 -15.52 6.96
N HIS A 28 -10.61 -14.37 7.45
CA HIS A 28 -12.04 -14.08 7.55
C HIS A 28 -12.56 -12.99 6.61
N VAL A 29 -11.69 -12.36 5.81
CA VAL A 29 -12.13 -11.37 4.83
C VAL A 29 -12.62 -12.10 3.59
N LYS A 30 -13.91 -12.01 3.29
CA LYS A 30 -14.47 -12.53 2.04
C LYS A 30 -13.72 -11.92 0.86
N ASN A 31 -13.16 -12.77 0.02
CA ASN A 31 -12.34 -12.34 -1.10
C ASN A 31 -13.20 -11.86 -2.28
N PHE A 32 -13.91 -10.73 -2.08
CA PHE A 32 -14.75 -10.14 -3.14
C PHE A 32 -13.94 -9.77 -4.39
N THR A 33 -12.64 -9.47 -4.23
CA THR A 33 -11.76 -9.17 -5.37
C THR A 33 -11.54 -10.40 -6.26
N GLU A 34 -11.55 -11.61 -5.69
CA GLU A 34 -11.45 -12.85 -6.45
C GLU A 34 -12.64 -13.04 -7.38
N VAL A 35 -13.86 -12.77 -6.88
CA VAL A 35 -15.09 -12.83 -7.68
C VAL A 35 -14.97 -11.93 -8.91
N VAL A 36 -14.56 -10.67 -8.73
CA VAL A 36 -14.38 -9.73 -9.84
C VAL A 36 -13.30 -10.19 -10.81
N CYS A 37 -12.18 -10.72 -10.29
CA CYS A 37 -11.10 -11.23 -11.13
C CYS A 37 -11.51 -12.48 -11.95
N GLN A 38 -12.49 -13.25 -11.49
CA GLN A 38 -12.99 -14.45 -12.16
C GLN A 38 -14.16 -14.19 -13.12
N MET A 39 -14.64 -12.94 -13.22
CA MET A 39 -15.75 -12.58 -14.12
C MET A 39 -15.40 -12.88 -15.58
N LYS A 40 -16.39 -13.41 -16.31
CA LYS A 40 -16.28 -13.74 -17.73
C LYS A 40 -17.34 -13.01 -18.54
N ASP A 41 -17.04 -12.76 -19.81
CA ASP A 41 -17.99 -12.23 -20.77
C ASP A 41 -18.99 -13.31 -21.20
N GLU A 42 -19.98 -12.95 -22.03
CA GLU A 42 -21.00 -13.86 -22.58
C GLU A 42 -20.40 -15.02 -23.39
N LYS A 43 -19.16 -14.89 -23.86
CA LYS A 43 -18.43 -15.91 -24.61
C LYS A 43 -17.52 -16.75 -23.72
N GLY A 44 -17.61 -16.60 -22.37
CA GLY A 44 -16.81 -17.35 -21.40
C GLY A 44 -15.35 -16.91 -21.31
N ARG A 45 -14.96 -15.79 -21.90
CA ARG A 45 -13.59 -15.26 -21.84
C ARG A 45 -13.44 -14.40 -20.59
N PRO A 46 -12.26 -14.39 -19.94
CA PRO A 46 -12.01 -13.50 -18.81
C PRO A 46 -12.34 -12.05 -19.18
N LEU A 47 -13.19 -11.41 -18.38
CA LEU A 47 -13.58 -10.01 -18.58
C LEU A 47 -12.36 -9.09 -18.38
N TYR A 48 -11.48 -9.49 -17.46
CA TYR A 48 -10.25 -8.78 -17.13
C TYR A 48 -9.04 -9.70 -17.37
N LYS A 49 -8.15 -9.27 -18.26
CA LYS A 49 -6.88 -9.98 -18.46
C LYS A 49 -6.04 -9.81 -17.19
N GLN A 50 -5.82 -10.90 -16.48
CA GLN A 50 -4.99 -10.92 -15.29
C GLN A 50 -3.50 -10.87 -15.67
N LEU A 51 -2.67 -10.33 -14.78
CA LEU A 51 -1.23 -10.57 -14.85
C LEU A 51 -0.95 -12.07 -14.61
N PRO A 52 0.17 -12.58 -15.11
CA PRO A 52 0.55 -13.98 -14.85
C PRO A 52 0.44 -14.30 -13.37
N GLU A 53 -0.19 -15.43 -13.06
CA GLU A 53 -0.28 -15.94 -11.71
C GLU A 53 1.13 -16.25 -11.19
N GLY A 54 1.35 -15.92 -9.91
CA GLY A 54 2.59 -16.21 -9.20
C GLY A 54 3.25 -14.97 -8.62
N LYS A 55 3.53 -15.01 -7.32
CA LYS A 55 4.23 -13.92 -6.62
C LYS A 55 5.66 -13.73 -7.13
N GLU A 56 6.24 -14.75 -7.73
CA GLU A 56 7.56 -14.77 -8.34
C GLU A 56 7.68 -13.81 -9.52
N ASN A 57 6.56 -13.42 -10.12
CA ASN A 57 6.53 -12.49 -11.26
C ASN A 57 6.39 -11.02 -10.83
N TRP A 58 6.28 -10.75 -9.53
CA TRP A 58 6.11 -9.41 -9.00
C TRP A 58 7.43 -8.93 -8.40
N GLN A 59 7.79 -7.68 -8.68
CA GLN A 59 8.90 -7.04 -7.98
C GLN A 59 8.58 -6.95 -6.47
N ASP A 60 9.58 -7.18 -5.61
CA ASP A 60 9.41 -6.94 -4.18
C ASP A 60 9.04 -5.47 -3.93
N ALA A 61 8.07 -5.26 -3.03
CA ALA A 61 7.54 -3.92 -2.77
C ALA A 61 8.60 -2.95 -2.24
N VAL A 62 9.55 -3.41 -1.43
CA VAL A 62 10.64 -2.55 -0.91
C VAL A 62 11.64 -2.22 -1.99
N MET A 63 12.00 -3.18 -2.83
CA MET A 63 12.86 -2.94 -3.98
C MET A 63 12.23 -1.92 -4.94
N LEU A 64 10.93 -2.03 -5.19
CA LEU A 64 10.21 -1.07 -6.03
C LEU A 64 10.20 0.33 -5.41
N HIS A 65 9.92 0.46 -4.10
CA HIS A 65 10.02 1.73 -3.39
C HIS A 65 11.42 2.34 -3.54
N ARG A 66 12.47 1.57 -3.29
CA ARG A 66 13.85 2.05 -3.41
C ARG A 66 14.18 2.51 -4.82
N GLN A 67 13.77 1.73 -5.82
CA GLN A 67 13.97 2.07 -7.24
C GLN A 67 13.27 3.38 -7.63
N LEU A 68 12.03 3.59 -7.20
CA LEU A 68 11.28 4.79 -7.50
C LEU A 68 11.84 6.00 -6.77
N LEU A 69 12.14 5.87 -5.47
CA LEU A 69 12.73 6.95 -4.68
C LEU A 69 14.09 7.39 -5.24
N ALA A 70 14.95 6.43 -5.62
CA ALA A 70 16.26 6.75 -6.17
C ALA A 70 16.19 7.60 -7.45
N LYS A 71 15.13 7.45 -8.24
CA LYS A 71 14.89 8.19 -9.49
C LYS A 71 14.17 9.52 -9.31
N SER A 72 13.61 9.77 -8.15
CA SER A 72 12.85 10.99 -7.87
C SER A 72 13.77 12.13 -7.45
N ASP A 73 13.28 13.36 -7.60
CA ASP A 73 13.94 14.53 -7.05
C ASP A 73 13.90 14.53 -5.51
N ASP A 74 14.78 15.30 -4.88
CA ASP A 74 14.83 15.37 -3.44
C ASP A 74 13.56 16.05 -2.90
N HIS A 75 12.99 15.50 -1.82
CA HIS A 75 11.77 15.97 -1.15
C HIS A 75 10.55 16.14 -2.10
N SER A 76 10.47 15.32 -3.14
CA SER A 76 9.39 15.42 -4.14
C SER A 76 8.31 14.37 -4.00
N VAL A 77 8.53 13.32 -3.19
CA VAL A 77 7.63 12.18 -3.10
C VAL A 77 6.73 12.28 -1.87
N THR A 78 5.42 12.20 -2.07
CA THR A 78 4.47 11.92 -1.01
C THR A 78 4.13 10.44 -1.04
N ILE A 79 4.34 9.73 0.07
CA ILE A 79 3.91 8.33 0.21
C ILE A 79 2.53 8.33 0.87
N ILE A 80 1.59 7.59 0.28
CA ILE A 80 0.26 7.36 0.84
C ILE A 80 0.13 5.88 1.21
N SER A 81 -0.06 5.60 2.49
CA SER A 81 -0.23 4.24 3.01
C SER A 81 -1.67 4.04 3.51
N VAL A 82 -2.36 3.08 2.91
CA VAL A 82 -3.75 2.73 3.27
C VAL A 82 -3.86 1.25 3.68
N GLY A 83 -2.78 0.70 4.19
CA GLY A 83 -2.68 -0.68 4.64
C GLY A 83 -1.69 -0.84 5.78
N PHE A 84 -1.17 -2.05 5.97
CA PHE A 84 -0.23 -2.36 7.06
C PHE A 84 1.12 -1.67 6.86
N SER A 85 1.78 -1.34 7.96
CA SER A 85 3.07 -0.62 7.95
C SER A 85 4.28 -1.50 7.62
N ASN A 86 4.09 -2.79 7.37
CA ASN A 86 5.18 -3.76 7.17
C ASN A 86 6.14 -3.38 6.02
N ASN A 87 5.63 -2.91 4.88
CA ASN A 87 6.48 -2.48 3.77
C ASN A 87 7.26 -1.20 4.08
N LEU A 88 6.64 -0.24 4.79
CA LEU A 88 7.31 0.99 5.22
C LEU A 88 8.39 0.71 6.27
N SER A 89 8.09 -0.13 7.26
CA SER A 89 9.06 -0.59 8.25
C SER A 89 10.24 -1.31 7.61
N ALA A 90 9.97 -2.16 6.62
CA ALA A 90 11.01 -2.85 5.88
C ALA A 90 11.80 -1.92 4.95
N LEU A 91 11.17 -0.89 4.38
CA LEU A 91 11.87 0.15 3.63
C LEU A 91 12.87 0.88 4.51
N LEU A 92 12.47 1.31 5.73
CA LEU A 92 13.38 1.95 6.68
C LEU A 92 14.58 1.07 7.06
N ALA A 93 14.36 -0.25 7.16
CA ALA A 93 15.40 -1.22 7.51
C ALA A 93 16.28 -1.65 6.32
N SER A 94 15.92 -1.24 5.10
CA SER A 94 16.61 -1.70 3.89
C SER A 94 18.04 -1.14 3.82
N GLN A 95 18.95 -1.99 3.29
CA GLN A 95 20.34 -1.65 3.12
C GLN A 95 20.60 -1.02 1.74
N PRO A 96 21.76 -0.37 1.55
CA PRO A 96 22.22 0.04 0.22
C PRO A 96 22.13 -1.08 -0.79
N ASP A 97 21.79 -0.75 -2.05
CA ASP A 97 21.62 -1.69 -3.14
C ASP A 97 22.03 -1.09 -4.49
N GLY A 98 21.75 -1.81 -5.59
CA GLY A 98 22.06 -1.34 -6.95
C GLY A 98 21.28 -0.08 -7.39
N PHE A 99 20.23 0.31 -6.67
CA PHE A 99 19.46 1.53 -6.96
C PHE A 99 19.99 2.74 -6.22
N SER A 100 20.49 2.56 -5.00
CA SER A 100 20.98 3.65 -4.16
C SER A 100 22.05 3.19 -3.16
N PRO A 101 23.14 3.96 -2.99
CA PRO A 101 24.14 3.72 -1.93
C PRO A 101 23.63 4.08 -0.53
N MET A 102 22.46 4.72 -0.41
CA MET A 102 21.83 5.09 0.86
C MET A 102 21.05 3.91 1.43
N ASN A 103 21.10 3.77 2.79
CA ASN A 103 20.13 2.89 3.46
C ASN A 103 18.70 3.44 3.32
N GLY A 104 17.70 2.65 3.73
CA GLY A 104 16.30 3.02 3.53
C GLY A 104 15.91 4.31 4.25
N LYS A 105 16.38 4.51 5.48
CA LYS A 105 16.08 5.72 6.27
C LYS A 105 16.67 6.98 5.65
N GLU A 106 17.92 6.90 5.20
CA GLU A 106 18.60 7.98 4.49
C GLU A 106 17.90 8.31 3.16
N LEU A 107 17.52 7.29 2.40
CA LEU A 107 16.83 7.45 1.12
C LEU A 107 15.46 8.11 1.31
N VAL A 108 14.69 7.68 2.31
CA VAL A 108 13.41 8.30 2.68
C VAL A 108 13.63 9.75 3.11
N ALA A 109 14.59 10.01 4.01
CA ALA A 109 14.89 11.37 4.48
C ALA A 109 15.21 12.32 3.33
N LYS A 110 15.90 11.84 2.30
CA LYS A 110 16.31 12.64 1.15
C LYS A 110 15.20 12.86 0.13
N LYS A 111 14.39 11.83 -0.15
CA LYS A 111 13.47 11.82 -1.30
C LYS A 111 12.03 12.10 -0.96
N VAL A 112 11.61 11.74 0.25
CA VAL A 112 10.22 11.85 0.67
C VAL A 112 9.97 13.22 1.33
N ASP A 113 8.97 13.94 0.84
CA ASP A 113 8.47 15.16 1.46
C ASP A 113 7.65 14.83 2.70
N ARG A 114 6.72 13.89 2.57
CA ARG A 114 5.82 13.48 3.66
C ARG A 114 5.28 12.07 3.50
N LEU A 115 4.84 11.51 4.63
CA LEU A 115 4.04 10.29 4.69
C LEU A 115 2.61 10.64 5.10
N VAL A 116 1.64 10.19 4.32
CA VAL A 116 0.21 10.20 4.71
C VAL A 116 -0.20 8.77 5.00
N VAL A 117 -0.69 8.50 6.20
CA VAL A 117 -1.01 7.13 6.64
C VAL A 117 -2.42 7.04 7.22
N MET A 118 -3.20 6.08 6.73
CA MET A 118 -4.46 5.67 7.37
C MET A 118 -4.14 4.69 8.48
N ALA A 119 -4.23 5.13 9.71
CA ALA A 119 -3.91 4.32 10.89
C ALA A 119 -4.55 4.87 12.16
N GLY A 120 -4.92 3.95 13.06
CA GLY A 120 -5.38 4.29 14.40
C GLY A 120 -6.79 4.86 14.48
N HIS A 121 -7.17 5.19 15.70
CA HIS A 121 -8.45 5.81 16.06
C HIS A 121 -8.20 6.81 17.20
N MET A 122 -8.38 8.10 16.93
CA MET A 122 -7.99 9.16 17.87
C MET A 122 -9.05 9.45 18.93
N GLU A 123 -10.33 9.18 18.61
CA GLU A 123 -11.45 9.40 19.55
C GLU A 123 -11.64 8.24 20.55
N ASN A 124 -11.16 7.02 20.21
CA ASN A 124 -11.31 5.85 21.08
C ASN A 124 -9.98 5.07 21.23
N PRO A 125 -9.25 5.24 22.34
CA PRO A 125 -7.96 4.58 22.53
C PRO A 125 -8.05 3.04 22.66
N ASN A 126 -9.24 2.50 22.91
CA ASN A 126 -9.46 1.05 22.99
C ASN A 126 -9.85 0.43 21.64
N TYR A 127 -10.06 1.25 20.60
CA TYR A 127 -10.38 0.74 19.28
C TYR A 127 -9.17 0.08 18.66
N LYS A 128 -9.34 -1.17 18.26
CA LYS A 128 -8.27 -1.95 17.60
C LYS A 128 -8.33 -1.71 16.09
N GLU A 129 -7.78 -0.58 15.65
CA GLU A 129 -7.78 -0.23 14.23
C GLU A 129 -7.02 -1.29 13.41
N PHE A 130 -7.61 -1.70 12.30
CA PHE A 130 -7.21 -2.87 11.54
C PHE A 130 -5.78 -2.79 10.96
N ASN A 131 -5.38 -1.65 10.42
CA ASN A 131 -4.04 -1.49 9.85
C ASN A 131 -2.95 -1.53 10.93
N VAL A 132 -3.28 -1.08 12.14
CA VAL A 132 -2.35 -1.06 13.27
C VAL A 132 -2.24 -2.45 13.91
N ILE A 133 -3.38 -3.09 14.25
CA ILE A 133 -3.34 -4.34 15.02
C ILE A 133 -2.75 -5.52 14.26
N ASN A 134 -2.76 -5.47 12.93
CA ASN A 134 -2.21 -6.56 12.12
C ASN A 134 -0.67 -6.56 12.05
N ASP A 135 -0.02 -5.47 12.41
CA ASP A 135 1.43 -5.42 12.58
C ASP A 135 1.84 -4.24 13.46
N VAL A 136 1.57 -4.35 14.76
CA VAL A 136 1.88 -3.32 15.76
C VAL A 136 3.38 -2.97 15.78
N PRO A 137 4.32 -3.93 15.77
CA PRO A 137 5.74 -3.60 15.76
C PRO A 137 6.18 -2.80 14.54
N ALA A 138 5.66 -3.13 13.35
CA ALA A 138 5.97 -2.37 12.13
C ALA A 138 5.37 -0.97 12.18
N CYS A 139 4.14 -0.82 12.69
CA CYS A 139 3.51 0.47 12.86
C CYS A 139 4.30 1.35 13.85
N GLN A 140 4.65 0.81 15.01
CA GLN A 140 5.46 1.52 16.00
C GLN A 140 6.79 1.97 15.39
N LYS A 141 7.52 1.08 14.71
CA LYS A 141 8.78 1.43 14.07
C LYS A 141 8.64 2.57 13.06
N VAL A 142 7.56 2.58 12.26
CA VAL A 142 7.32 3.66 11.31
C VAL A 142 7.11 4.99 12.05
N TYR A 143 6.29 5.02 13.10
CA TYR A 143 6.06 6.26 13.85
C TYR A 143 7.28 6.75 14.61
N ASP A 144 8.10 5.84 15.15
CA ASP A 144 9.30 6.19 15.91
C ASP A 144 10.48 6.62 15.03
N GLU A 145 10.60 6.06 13.82
CA GLU A 145 11.81 6.20 13.02
C GLU A 145 11.64 6.94 11.69
N TRP A 146 10.41 7.25 11.27
CA TRP A 146 10.17 7.91 9.98
C TRP A 146 10.77 9.32 9.96
N PRO A 147 11.67 9.65 9.01
CA PRO A 147 12.49 10.86 9.11
C PRO A 147 11.83 12.13 8.57
N THR A 148 10.64 12.03 7.97
CA THR A 148 9.91 13.17 7.40
C THR A 148 8.53 13.32 8.06
N PRO A 149 7.79 14.43 7.87
CA PRO A 149 6.49 14.61 8.50
C PRO A 149 5.51 13.47 8.21
N ILE A 150 4.80 13.00 9.26
CA ILE A 150 3.72 12.01 9.15
C ILE A 150 2.39 12.73 9.36
N TYR A 151 1.47 12.53 8.42
CA TYR A 151 0.08 12.97 8.53
C TYR A 151 -0.80 11.74 8.70
N THR A 152 -1.39 11.59 9.86
CA THR A 152 -2.29 10.45 10.15
C THR A 152 -3.72 10.81 9.80
N SER A 153 -4.36 9.96 8.98
CA SER A 153 -5.80 9.96 8.73
C SER A 153 -6.42 8.82 9.53
N PRO A 154 -7.05 9.09 10.68
CA PRO A 154 -7.57 8.03 11.53
C PRO A 154 -8.87 7.43 10.99
N PHE A 155 -9.25 6.27 11.52
CA PHE A 155 -10.42 5.50 11.09
C PHE A 155 -11.71 6.33 11.09
N GLU A 156 -11.98 7.07 12.16
CA GLU A 156 -13.21 7.86 12.32
C GLU A 156 -13.34 8.99 11.29
N LEU A 157 -12.25 9.43 10.69
CA LEU A 157 -12.30 10.42 9.61
C LEU A 157 -12.84 9.76 8.33
N GLY A 158 -12.31 8.58 7.98
CA GLY A 158 -12.79 7.82 6.82
C GLY A 158 -14.23 7.37 6.96
N GLU A 159 -14.66 6.98 8.17
CA GLU A 159 -16.02 6.59 8.45
C GLU A 159 -17.04 7.72 8.22
N LYS A 160 -16.63 8.97 8.43
CA LYS A 160 -17.48 10.17 8.20
C LYS A 160 -17.53 10.61 6.73
N ILE A 161 -16.62 10.13 5.88
CA ILE A 161 -16.54 10.50 4.45
C ILE A 161 -17.04 9.32 3.61
N LEU A 162 -18.35 9.27 3.40
CA LEU A 162 -19.00 8.20 2.64
C LEU A 162 -19.01 8.50 1.14
N TYR A 163 -18.76 7.44 0.34
CA TYR A 163 -18.98 7.52 -1.10
C TYR A 163 -20.49 7.69 -1.37
N PRO A 164 -20.89 8.65 -2.23
CA PRO A 164 -22.31 8.92 -2.46
C PRO A 164 -23.02 7.70 -3.06
N ALA A 165 -24.06 7.21 -2.39
CA ALA A 165 -24.83 6.05 -2.88
C ALA A 165 -25.47 6.30 -4.26
N ARG A 166 -25.72 7.56 -4.64
CA ARG A 166 -26.19 7.95 -5.95
C ARG A 166 -25.21 7.56 -7.06
N SER A 167 -23.91 7.84 -6.87
CA SER A 167 -22.88 7.52 -7.85
C SER A 167 -22.74 6.01 -8.10
N ILE A 168 -23.10 5.16 -7.11
CA ILE A 168 -23.09 3.69 -7.31
C ILE A 168 -24.25 3.22 -8.19
N LYS A 169 -25.35 3.98 -8.24
CA LYS A 169 -26.57 3.58 -8.94
C LYS A 169 -26.65 4.15 -10.36
N GLU A 170 -25.94 5.23 -10.63
CA GLU A 170 -26.03 5.99 -11.88
C GLU A 170 -24.82 5.77 -12.80
N ASP A 171 -23.73 5.20 -12.30
CA ASP A 171 -22.52 4.81 -13.07
C ASP A 171 -22.53 3.30 -13.40
#